data_00b9c35bff4cfc997f309d452e50c59a
#
_entry.id   00b9c35bff4cfc997f309d452e50c59a
#
_cell.length_a   1.000
_cell.length_b   1.000
_cell.length_c   1.000
_cell.angle_alpha   90.00
_cell.angle_beta   90.00
_cell.angle_gamma   90.00
#
_symmetry.space_group_name_H-M   'P 1'
#
loop_
_entity.id
_entity.type
_entity.pdbx_description
1 polymer ?
#
loop_
_entity_poly.entity_id
_entity_poly.type
_entity_poly.pdbx_seq_one_letter_code
_entity_poly.pdbx_strand_id
1 'polypeptide(L)'
;MIVRKLQVENLRNLARVEIEPHAVLNLFHGSNGAGKTSLLEALVVLSRGRSFRTTQAAELIGPQDSTFRVFALTEDRHGQLHRLGLERSGKRWRGRMDGADLSQLSQLTRSLPLVLMEPDSHLLVDGPPEVRRKYLDWGMFHVEQEFLSVWRRYSKALKQRNAALRGGQPAVLDAIDRILAGHGSRLTELRRAHSESVGRNIQTMLSALGATLQELSLEYQQGWSGGELHDVLRRNRERDADRGQTLSGPHRADLALVCGSAPARAVLSRGEQKILAADLASEFDDLHYARVLERALATGAQVWVSGTRKPAAAPDCAMFHVEQGRVAKVV
;
A
#
# COMPACT_ATOMS: atom_id res chain seq x y z
N MET A 1 -14.49 -0.94 7.92
CA MET A 1 -14.56 -2.35 7.46
C MET A 1 -13.88 -3.22 8.48
N ILE A 2 -14.56 -4.24 8.98
CA ILE A 2 -14.06 -5.19 10.00
C ILE A 2 -14.10 -6.59 9.40
N VAL A 3 -13.04 -7.35 9.51
CA VAL A 3 -13.01 -8.78 9.14
C VAL A 3 -13.61 -9.57 10.31
N ARG A 4 -14.72 -10.25 10.08
CA ARG A 4 -15.41 -11.09 11.06
C ARG A 4 -14.97 -12.55 10.99
N LYS A 5 -14.58 -13.01 9.79
CA LYS A 5 -14.07 -14.36 9.56
C LYS A 5 -13.02 -14.32 8.46
N LEU A 6 -11.95 -15.07 8.61
CA LEU A 6 -10.94 -15.29 7.59
C LEU A 6 -10.73 -16.79 7.40
N GLN A 7 -10.77 -17.23 6.14
CA GLN A 7 -10.42 -18.59 5.73
C GLN A 7 -9.30 -18.53 4.71
N VAL A 8 -8.28 -19.34 4.89
CA VAL A 8 -7.12 -19.45 4.02
C VAL A 8 -6.87 -20.92 3.69
N GLU A 9 -6.76 -21.24 2.42
CA GLU A 9 -6.46 -22.60 1.94
C GLU A 9 -5.22 -22.56 1.04
N ASN A 10 -4.25 -23.39 1.34
CA ASN A 10 -3.04 -23.66 0.54
C ASN A 10 -2.26 -22.41 0.13
N LEU A 11 -2.12 -21.44 1.06
CA LEU A 11 -1.32 -20.22 0.83
C LEU A 11 0.00 -20.33 1.62
N ARG A 12 1.12 -20.33 0.91
CA ARG A 12 2.45 -20.53 1.51
C ARG A 12 2.51 -21.82 2.33
N ASN A 13 2.80 -21.69 3.64
CA ASN A 13 2.80 -22.79 4.59
C ASN A 13 1.44 -22.99 5.31
N LEU A 14 0.43 -22.19 5.00
CA LEU A 14 -0.92 -22.34 5.55
C LEU A 14 -1.70 -23.37 4.73
N ALA A 15 -1.87 -24.57 5.26
CA ALA A 15 -2.63 -25.62 4.59
C ALA A 15 -4.13 -25.31 4.58
N ARG A 16 -4.71 -25.14 5.76
CA ARG A 16 -6.08 -24.71 5.99
C ARG A 16 -6.17 -23.99 7.32
N VAL A 17 -6.59 -22.76 7.29
CA VAL A 17 -6.77 -21.91 8.47
C VAL A 17 -8.15 -21.28 8.42
N GLU A 18 -8.83 -21.29 9.54
CA GLU A 18 -10.08 -20.57 9.75
C GLU A 18 -10.01 -19.87 11.10
N ILE A 19 -10.24 -18.56 11.10
CA ILE A 19 -10.25 -17.75 12.32
C ILE A 19 -11.41 -16.75 12.32
N GLU A 20 -11.86 -16.43 13.54
CA GLU A 20 -12.80 -15.35 13.84
C GLU A 20 -12.06 -14.28 14.64
N PRO A 21 -11.58 -13.23 13.96
CA PRO A 21 -10.81 -12.18 14.62
C PRO A 21 -11.70 -11.28 15.47
N HIS A 22 -11.10 -10.66 16.48
CA HIS A 22 -11.73 -9.62 17.28
C HIS A 22 -11.87 -8.33 16.45
N ALA A 23 -12.89 -7.54 16.73
CA ALA A 23 -13.19 -6.32 15.97
C ALA A 23 -12.14 -5.22 16.13
N VAL A 24 -11.38 -5.22 17.23
CA VAL A 24 -10.42 -4.17 17.57
C VAL A 24 -8.99 -4.62 17.34
N LEU A 25 -8.50 -5.60 18.11
CA LEU A 25 -7.10 -6.01 18.11
C LEU A 25 -6.94 -7.52 17.98
N ASN A 26 -6.04 -7.94 17.12
CA ASN A 26 -5.69 -9.34 16.85
C ASN A 26 -4.18 -9.54 16.94
N LEU A 27 -3.72 -10.33 17.88
CA LEU A 27 -2.31 -10.57 18.17
C LEU A 27 -1.93 -12.00 17.77
N PHE A 28 -0.97 -12.12 16.86
CA PHE A 28 -0.47 -13.42 16.36
C PHE A 28 0.96 -13.64 16.85
N HIS A 29 1.18 -14.66 17.68
CA HIS A 29 2.51 -14.99 18.20
C HIS A 29 2.92 -16.41 17.85
N GLY A 30 4.23 -16.68 17.84
CA GLY A 30 4.81 -17.99 17.52
C GLY A 30 6.22 -17.86 16.98
N SER A 31 6.89 -18.98 16.76
CA SER A 31 8.28 -19.03 16.27
C SER A 31 8.43 -18.43 14.87
N ASN A 32 9.67 -18.11 14.47
CA ASN A 32 9.97 -17.70 13.10
C ASN A 32 9.63 -18.84 12.13
N GLY A 33 9.07 -18.51 10.98
CA GLY A 33 8.62 -19.50 10.00
C GLY A 33 7.27 -20.17 10.32
N ALA A 34 6.64 -19.90 11.48
CA ALA A 34 5.39 -20.52 11.89
C ALA A 34 4.18 -20.26 10.97
N GLY A 35 4.19 -19.18 10.19
CA GLY A 35 3.07 -18.80 9.29
C GLY A 35 2.38 -17.48 9.65
N LYS A 36 2.83 -16.76 10.67
CA LYS A 36 2.26 -15.46 11.09
C LYS A 36 2.20 -14.45 9.93
N THR A 37 3.33 -14.27 9.27
CA THR A 37 3.42 -13.36 8.11
C THR A 37 2.58 -13.86 6.94
N SER A 38 2.47 -15.17 6.72
CA SER A 38 1.62 -15.74 5.68
C SER A 38 0.13 -15.45 5.93
N LEU A 39 -0.29 -15.37 7.19
CA LEU A 39 -1.66 -15.00 7.54
C LEU A 39 -1.95 -13.53 7.23
N LEU A 40 -1.04 -12.61 7.57
CA LEU A 40 -1.15 -11.21 7.19
C LEU A 40 -1.07 -11.03 5.65
N GLU A 41 -0.19 -11.82 4.99
CA GLU A 41 -0.08 -11.85 3.53
C GLU A 41 -1.40 -12.27 2.86
N ALA A 42 -2.15 -13.21 3.46
CA ALA A 42 -3.45 -13.61 2.95
C ALA A 42 -4.45 -12.44 2.88
N LEU A 43 -4.51 -11.60 3.91
CA LEU A 43 -5.34 -10.39 3.90
C LEU A 43 -4.91 -9.39 2.83
N VAL A 44 -3.60 -9.17 2.70
CA VAL A 44 -3.05 -8.26 1.68
C VAL A 44 -3.35 -8.78 0.28
N VAL A 45 -3.17 -10.08 0.06
CA VAL A 45 -3.46 -10.73 -1.23
C VAL A 45 -4.96 -10.65 -1.54
N LEU A 46 -5.85 -10.90 -0.57
CA LEU A 46 -7.29 -10.73 -0.74
C LEU A 46 -7.63 -9.28 -1.11
N SER A 47 -7.06 -8.29 -0.41
CA SER A 47 -7.31 -6.88 -0.68
C SER A 47 -6.75 -6.41 -2.02
N ARG A 48 -5.49 -6.75 -2.35
CA ARG A 48 -4.72 -6.11 -3.43
C ARG A 48 -4.49 -7.01 -4.64
N GLY A 49 -4.82 -8.32 -4.57
CA GLY A 49 -4.52 -9.30 -5.61
C GLY A 49 -3.00 -9.55 -5.82
N ARG A 50 -2.17 -9.14 -4.86
CA ARG A 50 -0.71 -9.29 -4.92
C ARG A 50 -0.10 -9.39 -3.53
N SER A 51 1.03 -10.09 -3.45
CA SER A 51 1.85 -10.16 -2.25
C SER A 51 2.66 -8.88 -2.03
N PHE A 52 3.03 -8.62 -0.78
CA PHE A 52 4.02 -7.62 -0.41
C PHE A 52 5.44 -8.21 -0.36
N ARG A 53 5.58 -9.55 -0.23
CA ARG A 53 6.86 -10.24 -0.10
C ARG A 53 7.46 -10.68 -1.42
N THR A 54 6.62 -10.89 -2.47
CA THR A 54 7.08 -11.37 -3.76
C THR A 54 6.28 -10.79 -4.91
N THR A 55 6.95 -10.59 -6.04
CA THR A 55 6.31 -10.27 -7.31
C THR A 55 5.86 -11.52 -8.07
N GLN A 56 6.39 -12.69 -7.70
CA GLN A 56 6.08 -13.98 -8.31
C GLN A 56 4.88 -14.62 -7.61
N ALA A 57 3.70 -14.38 -8.13
CA ALA A 57 2.46 -14.86 -7.51
C ALA A 57 2.35 -16.41 -7.46
N ALA A 58 3.16 -17.15 -8.21
CA ALA A 58 3.24 -18.60 -8.11
C ALA A 58 3.79 -19.06 -6.74
N GLU A 59 4.67 -18.26 -6.13
CA GLU A 59 5.24 -18.57 -4.80
C GLU A 59 4.22 -18.46 -3.66
N LEU A 60 3.03 -17.93 -3.91
CA LEU A 60 1.94 -17.89 -2.94
C LEU A 60 1.25 -19.24 -2.78
N ILE A 61 1.31 -20.08 -3.82
CA ILE A 61 0.64 -21.36 -3.83
C ILE A 61 1.42 -22.32 -2.92
N GLY A 62 0.73 -22.89 -1.96
CA GLY A 62 1.31 -23.88 -1.05
C GLY A 62 1.52 -25.25 -1.73
N PRO A 63 2.16 -26.20 -1.04
CA PRO A 63 2.58 -27.46 -1.65
C PRO A 63 1.45 -28.49 -1.84
N GLN A 64 0.25 -28.22 -1.32
CA GLN A 64 -0.82 -29.23 -1.28
C GLN A 64 -1.66 -29.29 -2.56
N ASP A 65 -1.75 -28.20 -3.30
CA ASP A 65 -2.58 -28.09 -4.51
C ASP A 65 -1.95 -27.04 -5.43
N SER A 66 -2.36 -27.02 -6.68
CA SER A 66 -2.02 -25.98 -7.68
C SER A 66 -2.81 -24.67 -7.49
N THR A 67 -3.66 -24.61 -6.48
CA THR A 67 -4.60 -23.51 -6.21
C THR A 67 -4.50 -23.08 -4.75
N PHE A 68 -4.56 -21.77 -4.48
CA PHE A 68 -4.85 -21.28 -3.14
C PHE A 68 -6.16 -20.48 -3.14
N ARG A 69 -6.79 -20.40 -1.97
CA ARG A 69 -8.01 -19.61 -1.73
C ARG A 69 -7.88 -18.79 -0.48
N VAL A 70 -8.39 -17.56 -0.56
CA VAL A 70 -8.59 -16.69 0.60
C VAL A 70 -10.03 -16.19 0.57
N PHE A 71 -10.71 -16.35 1.70
CA PHE A 71 -12.06 -15.84 1.89
C PHE A 71 -12.14 -15.02 3.16
N ALA A 72 -12.87 -13.89 3.12
CA ALA A 72 -13.21 -13.14 4.31
C ALA A 72 -14.70 -12.78 4.33
N LEU A 73 -15.31 -12.89 5.50
CA LEU A 73 -16.57 -12.23 5.83
C LEU A 73 -16.21 -10.90 6.49
N THR A 74 -16.63 -9.82 5.88
CA THR A 74 -16.36 -8.46 6.36
C THR A 74 -17.64 -7.74 6.70
N GLU A 75 -17.56 -6.80 7.64
CA GLU A 75 -18.67 -5.92 8.03
C GLU A 75 -18.30 -4.48 7.77
N ASP A 76 -19.18 -3.74 7.12
CA ASP A 76 -18.98 -2.33 6.86
C ASP A 76 -19.40 -1.46 8.05
N ARG A 77 -19.24 -0.12 7.92
CA ARG A 77 -19.61 0.85 8.96
C ARG A 77 -21.14 0.92 9.25
N HIS A 78 -21.94 0.33 8.38
CA HIS A 78 -23.41 0.27 8.53
C HIS A 78 -23.89 -1.09 9.07
N GLY A 79 -22.95 -2.00 9.43
CA GLY A 79 -23.26 -3.35 9.89
C GLY A 79 -23.59 -4.34 8.78
N GLN A 80 -23.46 -3.96 7.51
CA GLN A 80 -23.74 -4.85 6.40
C GLN A 80 -22.56 -5.83 6.19
N LEU A 81 -22.92 -7.12 6.04
CA LEU A 81 -21.95 -8.18 5.82
C LEU A 81 -21.67 -8.37 4.33
N HIS A 82 -20.38 -8.48 3.98
CA HIS A 82 -19.91 -8.74 2.64
C HIS A 82 -19.01 -9.98 2.62
N ARG A 83 -19.17 -10.81 1.60
CA ARG A 83 -18.37 -12.01 1.37
C ARG A 83 -17.34 -11.73 0.29
N LEU A 84 -16.07 -11.70 0.65
CA LEU A 84 -14.97 -11.47 -0.26
C LEU A 84 -14.21 -12.77 -0.47
N GLY A 85 -13.95 -13.15 -1.72
CA GLY A 85 -13.20 -14.34 -2.08
C GLY A 85 -12.17 -14.05 -3.16
N LEU A 86 -11.00 -14.66 -3.02
CA LEU A 86 -9.96 -14.62 -4.03
C LEU A 86 -9.37 -16.03 -4.20
N GLU A 87 -9.32 -16.48 -5.42
CA GLU A 87 -8.71 -17.74 -5.81
C GLU A 87 -7.62 -17.48 -6.85
N ARG A 88 -6.54 -18.23 -6.76
CA ARG A 88 -5.54 -18.31 -7.81
C ARG A 88 -5.26 -19.77 -8.15
N SER A 89 -5.42 -20.10 -9.43
CA SER A 89 -5.06 -21.39 -10.01
C SER A 89 -4.09 -21.18 -11.16
N GLY A 90 -2.87 -21.68 -11.04
CA GLY A 90 -1.80 -21.43 -11.99
C GLY A 90 -1.55 -19.91 -12.22
N LYS A 91 -1.85 -19.41 -13.43
CA LYS A 91 -1.76 -17.98 -13.78
C LYS A 91 -3.10 -17.22 -13.66
N ARG A 92 -4.20 -17.91 -13.40
CA ARG A 92 -5.54 -17.32 -13.36
C ARG A 92 -5.89 -16.83 -11.95
N TRP A 93 -6.44 -15.63 -11.90
CA TRP A 93 -7.03 -15.05 -10.71
C TRP A 93 -8.55 -14.99 -10.87
N ARG A 94 -9.28 -15.37 -9.82
CA ARG A 94 -10.73 -15.24 -9.73
C ARG A 94 -11.10 -14.54 -8.45
N GLY A 95 -11.66 -13.34 -8.57
CA GLY A 95 -12.22 -12.59 -7.44
C GLY A 95 -13.73 -12.75 -7.39
N ARG A 96 -14.28 -12.86 -6.18
CA ARG A 96 -15.72 -12.89 -5.93
C ARG A 96 -16.11 -11.92 -4.83
N MET A 97 -17.27 -11.29 -4.97
CA MET A 97 -17.88 -10.47 -3.94
C MET A 97 -19.37 -10.77 -3.90
N ASP A 98 -19.89 -11.14 -2.70
CA ASP A 98 -21.29 -11.46 -2.44
C ASP A 98 -21.88 -12.50 -3.42
N GLY A 99 -21.06 -13.48 -3.82
CA GLY A 99 -21.43 -14.56 -4.74
C GLY A 99 -21.22 -14.24 -6.21
N ALA A 100 -21.03 -12.99 -6.60
CA ALA A 100 -20.78 -12.58 -7.98
C ALA A 100 -19.28 -12.59 -8.32
N ASP A 101 -18.94 -13.03 -9.52
CA ASP A 101 -17.57 -12.94 -10.04
C ASP A 101 -17.22 -11.49 -10.38
N LEU A 102 -16.03 -11.07 -10.01
CA LEU A 102 -15.54 -9.72 -10.24
C LEU A 102 -14.85 -9.59 -11.59
N SER A 103 -15.19 -8.56 -12.33
CA SER A 103 -14.52 -8.23 -13.60
C SER A 103 -13.10 -7.68 -13.40
N GLN A 104 -12.81 -7.10 -12.23
CA GLN A 104 -11.53 -6.52 -11.89
C GLN A 104 -11.20 -6.71 -10.40
N LEU A 105 -9.99 -7.18 -10.07
CA LEU A 105 -9.54 -7.35 -8.69
C LEU A 105 -9.45 -6.04 -7.89
N SER A 106 -9.37 -4.90 -8.56
CA SER A 106 -9.42 -3.58 -7.90
C SER A 106 -10.72 -3.31 -7.13
N GLN A 107 -11.79 -4.06 -7.40
CA GLN A 107 -13.02 -4.00 -6.63
C GLN A 107 -12.82 -4.55 -5.21
N LEU A 108 -12.03 -5.63 -5.05
CA LEU A 108 -11.65 -6.13 -3.71
C LEU A 108 -10.87 -5.09 -2.90
N THR A 109 -9.96 -4.36 -3.55
CA THR A 109 -9.19 -3.31 -2.88
C THR A 109 -10.08 -2.21 -2.29
N ARG A 110 -11.14 -1.84 -3.00
CA ARG A 110 -12.13 -0.87 -2.49
C ARG A 110 -12.95 -1.42 -1.33
N SER A 111 -13.29 -2.70 -1.38
CA SER A 111 -14.12 -3.37 -0.37
C SER A 111 -13.33 -3.77 0.88
N LEU A 112 -12.01 -3.89 0.81
CA LEU A 112 -11.14 -4.20 1.94
C LEU A 112 -9.94 -3.23 1.95
N PRO A 113 -10.13 -1.97 2.35
CA PRO A 113 -9.03 -1.02 2.49
C PRO A 113 -8.10 -1.51 3.62
N LEU A 114 -6.82 -1.66 3.32
CA LEU A 114 -5.83 -2.23 4.22
C LEU A 114 -4.54 -1.41 4.17
N VAL A 115 -4.07 -0.99 5.33
CA VAL A 115 -2.72 -0.44 5.53
C VAL A 115 -1.84 -1.56 6.03
N LEU A 116 -0.70 -1.75 5.41
CA LEU A 116 0.32 -2.70 5.84
C LEU A 116 1.53 -1.91 6.30
N MET A 117 2.01 -2.27 7.47
CA MET A 117 3.24 -1.75 8.06
C MET A 117 4.26 -2.88 8.13
N GLU A 118 5.41 -2.67 7.50
CA GLU A 118 6.47 -3.66 7.34
C GLU A 118 7.79 -3.11 7.91
N PRO A 119 8.78 -3.97 8.21
CA PRO A 119 10.12 -3.53 8.60
C PRO A 119 10.74 -2.52 7.63
N ASP A 120 10.40 -2.64 6.33
CA ASP A 120 10.89 -1.77 5.27
C ASP A 120 10.08 -0.47 5.09
N SER A 121 9.10 -0.18 5.95
CA SER A 121 8.31 1.06 5.87
C SER A 121 9.17 2.33 6.02
N HIS A 122 10.35 2.24 6.67
CA HIS A 122 11.32 3.34 6.72
C HIS A 122 11.77 3.80 5.32
N LEU A 123 11.67 2.96 4.31
CA LEU A 123 11.91 3.33 2.90
C LEU A 123 10.97 4.45 2.41
N LEU A 124 9.88 4.73 3.11
CA LEU A 124 9.06 5.90 2.83
C LEU A 124 9.84 7.20 3.08
N VAL A 125 10.75 7.20 4.04
CA VAL A 125 11.59 8.35 4.42
C VAL A 125 12.89 8.38 3.64
N ASP A 126 13.67 7.30 3.65
CA ASP A 126 15.02 7.24 3.07
C ASP A 126 15.10 6.57 1.70
N GLY A 127 14.03 5.88 1.27
CA GLY A 127 13.98 5.15 0.02
C GLY A 127 13.76 6.04 -1.23
N PRO A 128 13.70 5.41 -2.40
CA PRO A 128 13.55 6.11 -3.67
C PRO A 128 12.14 6.73 -3.82
N PRO A 129 11.99 7.77 -4.67
CA PRO A 129 10.72 8.45 -4.93
C PRO A 129 9.57 7.52 -5.34
N GLU A 130 9.89 6.36 -5.92
CA GLU A 130 8.89 5.37 -6.33
C GLU A 130 8.07 4.83 -5.14
N VAL A 131 8.70 4.64 -3.99
CA VAL A 131 8.03 4.17 -2.76
C VAL A 131 7.00 5.21 -2.34
N ARG A 132 7.39 6.48 -2.30
CA ARG A 132 6.50 7.59 -1.92
C ARG A 132 5.37 7.83 -2.92
N ARG A 133 5.64 7.68 -4.23
CA ARG A 133 4.56 7.71 -5.25
C ARG A 133 3.55 6.58 -5.03
N LYS A 134 4.02 5.36 -4.76
CA LYS A 134 3.12 4.22 -4.48
C LYS A 134 2.25 4.46 -3.24
N TYR A 135 2.82 5.09 -2.22
CA TYR A 135 2.08 5.48 -1.01
C TYR A 135 0.97 6.50 -1.32
N LEU A 136 1.30 7.60 -2.04
CA LEU A 136 0.30 8.59 -2.46
C LEU A 136 -0.78 7.96 -3.33
N ASP A 137 -0.40 7.17 -4.33
CA ASP A 137 -1.33 6.53 -5.26
C ASP A 137 -2.25 5.54 -4.54
N TRP A 138 -1.74 4.86 -3.51
CA TRP A 138 -2.55 3.98 -2.68
C TRP A 138 -3.58 4.77 -1.86
N GLY A 139 -3.20 5.85 -1.21
CA GLY A 139 -4.11 6.72 -0.46
C GLY A 139 -5.21 7.28 -1.35
N MET A 140 -4.84 7.86 -2.49
CA MET A 140 -5.81 8.41 -3.46
C MET A 140 -6.76 7.37 -4.03
N PHE A 141 -6.30 6.13 -4.24
CA PHE A 141 -7.17 5.06 -4.72
C PHE A 141 -8.40 4.85 -3.81
N HIS A 142 -8.26 5.10 -2.51
CA HIS A 142 -9.35 4.91 -1.54
C HIS A 142 -10.24 6.15 -1.35
N VAL A 143 -9.69 7.36 -1.58
CA VAL A 143 -10.43 8.60 -1.29
C VAL A 143 -10.92 9.32 -2.55
N GLU A 144 -10.27 9.12 -3.71
CA GLU A 144 -10.57 9.83 -4.95
C GLU A 144 -11.18 8.91 -6.00
N GLN A 145 -12.47 9.11 -6.30
CA GLN A 145 -13.19 8.23 -7.23
C GLN A 145 -12.61 8.22 -8.65
N GLU A 146 -12.15 9.38 -9.15
CA GLU A 146 -11.59 9.50 -10.49
C GLU A 146 -10.14 9.05 -10.63
N PHE A 147 -9.40 8.94 -9.52
CA PHE A 147 -7.96 8.67 -9.52
C PHE A 147 -7.58 7.48 -10.41
N LEU A 148 -8.24 6.34 -10.21
CA LEU A 148 -7.89 5.12 -10.94
C LEU A 148 -8.07 5.28 -12.47
N SER A 149 -9.10 6.01 -12.89
CA SER A 149 -9.38 6.26 -14.32
C SER A 149 -8.32 7.18 -14.93
N VAL A 150 -7.96 8.26 -14.24
CA VAL A 150 -6.91 9.21 -14.65
C VAL A 150 -5.56 8.53 -14.70
N TRP A 151 -5.20 7.77 -13.65
CA TRP A 151 -3.94 7.04 -13.59
C TRP A 151 -3.78 6.01 -14.71
N ARG A 152 -4.85 5.26 -15.03
CA ARG A 152 -4.84 4.27 -16.12
C ARG A 152 -4.65 4.94 -17.48
N ARG A 153 -5.34 6.05 -17.75
CA ARG A 153 -5.22 6.79 -18.99
C ARG A 153 -3.82 7.41 -19.13
N TYR A 154 -3.32 8.03 -18.07
CA TYR A 154 -1.94 8.53 -18.01
C TYR A 154 -0.92 7.43 -18.29
N SER A 155 -1.01 6.31 -17.59
CA SER A 155 -0.09 5.18 -17.75
C SER A 155 -0.12 4.58 -19.15
N LYS A 156 -1.31 4.51 -19.79
CA LYS A 156 -1.46 4.07 -21.17
C LYS A 156 -0.79 5.04 -22.14
N ALA A 157 -1.06 6.34 -22.01
CA ALA A 157 -0.47 7.37 -22.86
C ALA A 157 1.07 7.42 -22.71
N LEU A 158 1.59 7.25 -21.49
CA LEU A 158 3.03 7.19 -21.24
C LEU A 158 3.69 5.99 -21.96
N LYS A 159 3.06 4.82 -21.90
CA LYS A 159 3.55 3.63 -22.62
C LYS A 159 3.53 3.83 -24.13
N GLN A 160 2.46 4.44 -24.66
CA GLN A 160 2.34 4.76 -26.08
C GLN A 160 3.40 5.77 -26.53
N ARG A 161 3.61 6.85 -25.74
CA ARG A 161 4.67 7.83 -26.01
C ARG A 161 6.04 7.18 -26.05
N ASN A 162 6.39 6.40 -25.05
CA ASN A 162 7.68 5.71 -24.99
C ASN A 162 7.87 4.72 -26.15
N ALA A 163 6.81 4.07 -26.61
CA ALA A 163 6.86 3.21 -27.80
C ALA A 163 7.09 4.03 -29.09
N ALA A 164 6.40 5.17 -29.27
CA ALA A 164 6.57 6.07 -30.42
C ALA A 164 7.98 6.69 -30.46
N LEU A 165 8.54 7.10 -29.30
CA LEU A 165 9.93 7.58 -29.20
C LEU A 165 10.93 6.53 -29.67
N ARG A 166 10.82 5.30 -29.19
CA ARG A 166 11.72 4.20 -29.62
C ARG A 166 11.51 3.76 -31.07
N GLY A 167 10.29 3.86 -31.56
CA GLY A 167 9.93 3.48 -32.94
C GLY A 167 10.18 4.57 -33.99
N GLY A 168 10.73 5.73 -33.60
CA GLY A 168 11.01 6.84 -34.53
C GLY A 168 9.74 7.37 -35.22
N GLN A 169 8.64 7.50 -34.49
CA GLN A 169 7.31 7.91 -35.03
C GLN A 169 6.94 9.33 -34.58
N PRO A 170 7.60 10.40 -35.07
CA PRO A 170 7.33 11.76 -34.62
C PRO A 170 5.91 12.27 -34.95
N ALA A 171 5.29 11.78 -36.03
CA ALA A 171 3.99 12.21 -36.49
C ALA A 171 2.85 11.99 -35.47
N VAL A 172 2.97 10.98 -34.60
CA VAL A 172 1.94 10.68 -33.61
C VAL A 172 2.19 11.36 -32.23
N LEU A 173 3.40 11.90 -32.03
CA LEU A 173 3.80 12.45 -30.72
C LEU A 173 2.95 13.66 -30.30
N ASP A 174 2.53 14.53 -31.22
CA ASP A 174 1.70 15.69 -30.88
C ASP A 174 0.36 15.31 -30.25
N ALA A 175 -0.28 14.30 -30.79
CA ALA A 175 -1.55 13.81 -30.27
C ALA A 175 -1.36 13.11 -28.91
N ILE A 176 -0.31 12.29 -28.80
CA ILE A 176 -0.01 11.57 -27.56
C ILE A 176 0.42 12.53 -26.46
N ASP A 177 1.25 13.55 -26.76
CA ASP A 177 1.70 14.56 -25.80
C ASP A 177 0.54 15.33 -25.20
N ARG A 178 -0.48 15.71 -26.00
CA ARG A 178 -1.69 16.37 -25.49
C ARG A 178 -2.47 15.48 -24.52
N ILE A 179 -2.67 14.22 -24.88
CA ILE A 179 -3.38 13.25 -24.03
C ILE A 179 -2.60 12.99 -22.74
N LEU A 180 -1.28 12.78 -22.86
CA LEU A 180 -0.40 12.55 -21.72
C LEU A 180 -0.36 13.74 -20.78
N ALA A 181 -0.24 14.97 -21.33
CA ALA A 181 -0.21 16.19 -20.55
C ALA A 181 -1.54 16.41 -19.81
N GLY A 182 -2.69 16.29 -20.48
CA GLY A 182 -3.98 16.48 -19.85
C GLY A 182 -4.22 15.55 -18.66
N HIS A 183 -3.95 14.24 -18.84
CA HIS A 183 -4.06 13.29 -17.73
C HIS A 183 -2.94 13.47 -16.70
N GLY A 184 -1.75 13.90 -17.11
CA GLY A 184 -0.62 14.16 -16.23
C GLY A 184 -0.86 15.34 -15.31
N SER A 185 -1.39 16.46 -15.83
CA SER A 185 -1.76 17.64 -15.04
C SER A 185 -2.85 17.26 -14.02
N ARG A 186 -3.90 16.54 -14.46
CA ARG A 186 -4.96 16.11 -13.53
C ARG A 186 -4.47 15.18 -12.44
N LEU A 187 -3.60 14.22 -12.78
CA LEU A 187 -2.98 13.34 -11.78
C LEU A 187 -2.15 14.13 -10.76
N THR A 188 -1.46 15.17 -11.22
CA THR A 188 -0.65 16.05 -10.36
C THR A 188 -1.50 16.88 -9.41
N GLU A 189 -2.63 17.41 -9.88
CA GLU A 189 -3.59 18.14 -9.04
C GLU A 189 -4.11 17.24 -7.90
N LEU A 190 -4.55 16.03 -8.23
CA LEU A 190 -5.02 15.07 -7.25
C LEU A 190 -3.95 14.72 -6.22
N ARG A 191 -2.71 14.45 -6.67
CA ARG A 191 -1.60 14.14 -5.76
C ARG A 191 -1.24 15.31 -4.85
N ARG A 192 -1.25 16.54 -5.39
CA ARG A 192 -0.97 17.75 -4.60
C ARG A 192 -2.02 17.94 -3.50
N ALA A 193 -3.30 17.93 -3.85
CA ALA A 193 -4.39 18.05 -2.89
C ALA A 193 -4.34 16.98 -1.80
N HIS A 194 -4.05 15.72 -2.18
CA HIS A 194 -3.91 14.63 -1.23
C HIS A 194 -2.68 14.80 -0.33
N SER A 195 -1.52 15.20 -0.88
CA SER A 195 -0.30 15.41 -0.10
C SER A 195 -0.45 16.54 0.93
N GLU A 196 -1.16 17.61 0.60
CA GLU A 196 -1.51 18.69 1.53
C GLU A 196 -2.40 18.21 2.67
N SER A 197 -3.40 17.36 2.35
CA SER A 197 -4.26 16.74 3.36
C SER A 197 -3.48 15.82 4.30
N VAL A 198 -2.62 14.97 3.74
CA VAL A 198 -1.71 14.10 4.54
C VAL A 198 -0.77 14.94 5.40
N GLY A 199 -0.21 16.03 4.85
CA GLY A 199 0.68 16.95 5.57
C GLY A 199 0.00 17.55 6.81
N ARG A 200 -1.23 18.03 6.69
CA ARG A 200 -2.00 18.55 7.83
C ARG A 200 -2.23 17.48 8.91
N ASN A 201 -2.58 16.27 8.51
CA ASN A 201 -2.82 15.17 9.45
C ASN A 201 -1.54 14.75 10.17
N ILE A 202 -0.40 14.69 9.46
CA ILE A 202 0.91 14.38 10.05
C ILE A 202 1.28 15.44 11.08
N GLN A 203 1.13 16.73 10.80
CA GLN A 203 1.44 17.80 11.76
C GLN A 203 0.65 17.63 13.07
N THR A 204 -0.63 17.29 12.98
CA THR A 204 -1.46 17.01 14.16
C THR A 204 -0.94 15.79 14.95
N MET A 205 -0.46 14.75 14.27
CA MET A 205 0.12 13.58 14.91
C MET A 205 1.48 13.87 15.55
N LEU A 206 2.36 14.60 14.87
CA LEU A 206 3.72 14.86 15.29
C LEU A 206 3.79 15.80 16.51
N SER A 207 2.85 16.73 16.64
CA SER A 207 2.75 17.59 17.82
C SER A 207 2.62 16.82 19.15
N ALA A 208 2.18 15.55 19.07
CA ALA A 208 2.04 14.67 20.22
C ALA A 208 3.22 13.68 20.41
N LEU A 209 4.18 13.63 19.48
CA LEU A 209 5.26 12.62 19.48
C LEU A 209 6.64 13.14 19.93
N GLY A 210 6.83 14.46 20.02
CA GLY A 210 8.07 15.07 20.52
C GLY A 210 8.65 16.17 19.63
N ALA A 211 9.59 16.94 20.17
CA ALA A 211 10.07 18.18 19.58
C ALA A 211 10.80 18.03 18.22
N THR A 212 11.55 16.96 18.03
CA THR A 212 12.39 16.76 16.82
C THR A 212 11.59 16.56 15.54
N LEU A 213 10.36 16.06 15.65
CA LEU A 213 9.49 15.81 14.50
C LEU A 213 8.54 16.99 14.19
N GLN A 214 8.54 18.05 15.01
CA GLN A 214 7.62 19.19 14.84
C GLN A 214 7.92 20.03 13.59
N GLU A 215 9.14 19.99 13.07
CA GLU A 215 9.55 20.71 11.85
C GLU A 215 9.38 19.90 10.57
N LEU A 216 8.77 18.70 10.62
CA LEU A 216 8.58 17.88 9.46
C LEU A 216 7.50 18.46 8.55
N SER A 217 7.81 18.60 7.28
CA SER A 217 6.86 18.98 6.22
C SER A 217 6.89 18.02 5.06
N LEU A 218 5.79 17.96 4.31
CA LEU A 218 5.66 17.19 3.08
C LEU A 218 5.60 18.15 1.89
N GLU A 219 6.52 18.00 0.96
CA GLU A 219 6.61 18.82 -0.24
C GLU A 219 6.36 17.96 -1.48
N TYR A 220 5.26 18.22 -2.19
CA TYR A 220 4.98 17.52 -3.43
C TYR A 220 5.74 18.15 -4.60
N GLN A 221 6.61 17.34 -5.22
CA GLN A 221 7.37 17.68 -6.41
C GLN A 221 6.74 17.01 -7.63
N GLN A 222 6.25 17.78 -8.58
CA GLN A 222 5.44 17.28 -9.71
C GLN A 222 6.19 16.41 -10.73
N GLY A 223 7.54 16.46 -10.73
CA GLY A 223 8.38 15.66 -11.63
C GLY A 223 8.71 16.32 -12.96
N TRP A 224 8.46 17.63 -13.08
CA TRP A 224 8.92 18.49 -14.19
C TRP A 224 8.97 19.94 -13.75
N SER A 225 9.67 20.77 -14.53
CA SER A 225 9.81 22.22 -14.32
C SER A 225 9.72 22.97 -15.64
N GLY A 226 9.52 24.29 -15.56
CA GLY A 226 9.58 25.17 -16.72
C GLY A 226 8.29 25.27 -17.52
N GLY A 227 7.13 25.28 -16.84
CA GLY A 227 5.82 25.57 -17.42
C GLY A 227 4.88 24.39 -17.52
N GLU A 228 3.91 24.46 -18.42
CA GLU A 228 2.91 23.43 -18.63
C GLU A 228 3.54 22.12 -19.14
N LEU A 229 3.00 20.99 -18.68
CA LEU A 229 3.57 19.67 -19.01
C LEU A 229 3.61 19.43 -20.54
N HIS A 230 2.60 19.88 -21.27
CA HIS A 230 2.57 19.75 -22.73
C HIS A 230 3.77 20.41 -23.41
N ASP A 231 4.10 21.63 -23.01
CA ASP A 231 5.22 22.38 -23.59
C ASP A 231 6.57 21.76 -23.21
N VAL A 232 6.66 21.27 -21.98
CA VAL A 232 7.86 20.55 -21.51
C VAL A 232 8.06 19.25 -22.30
N LEU A 233 7.01 18.47 -22.56
CA LEU A 233 7.09 17.26 -23.36
C LEU A 233 7.54 17.56 -24.80
N ARG A 234 7.04 18.63 -25.40
CA ARG A 234 7.44 19.05 -26.76
C ARG A 234 8.92 19.45 -26.81
N ARG A 235 9.35 20.31 -25.89
CA ARG A 235 10.76 20.77 -25.83
C ARG A 235 11.77 19.64 -25.60
N ASN A 236 11.35 18.61 -24.85
CA ASN A 236 12.24 17.52 -24.47
C ASN A 236 12.19 16.33 -25.43
N ARG A 237 11.52 16.40 -26.59
CA ARG A 237 11.31 15.26 -27.50
C ARG A 237 12.60 14.61 -27.96
N GLU A 238 13.55 15.40 -28.41
CA GLU A 238 14.86 14.89 -28.87
C GLU A 238 15.57 14.13 -27.75
N ARG A 239 15.69 14.76 -26.58
CA ARG A 239 16.29 14.14 -25.40
C ARG A 239 15.57 12.87 -24.94
N ASP A 240 14.24 12.87 -25.00
CA ASP A 240 13.43 11.71 -24.64
C ASP A 240 13.58 10.58 -25.69
N ALA A 241 13.71 10.93 -26.99
CA ALA A 241 13.96 9.97 -28.06
C ALA A 241 15.31 9.29 -27.91
N ASP A 242 16.38 10.05 -27.63
CA ASP A 242 17.71 9.52 -27.38
C ASP A 242 17.72 8.50 -26.22
N ARG A 243 16.88 8.73 -25.21
CA ARG A 243 16.75 7.86 -24.05
C ARG A 243 15.70 6.75 -24.24
N GLY A 244 14.91 6.81 -25.30
CA GLY A 244 13.79 5.90 -25.53
C GLY A 244 12.69 5.94 -24.47
N GLN A 245 12.62 7.03 -23.67
CA GLN A 245 11.68 7.16 -22.55
C GLN A 245 11.39 8.61 -22.22
N THR A 246 10.20 8.87 -21.69
CA THR A 246 9.77 10.17 -21.18
C THR A 246 10.48 10.49 -19.86
N LEU A 247 11.13 11.65 -19.77
CA LEU A 247 11.92 12.06 -18.60
C LEU A 247 11.20 13.06 -17.71
N SER A 248 10.06 13.62 -18.15
CA SER A 248 9.29 14.66 -17.45
C SER A 248 7.85 14.24 -17.27
N GLY A 249 7.28 14.45 -16.08
CA GLY A 249 5.88 14.18 -15.78
C GLY A 249 5.65 13.47 -14.43
N PRO A 250 4.37 13.21 -14.07
CA PRO A 250 4.00 12.65 -12.77
C PRO A 250 4.65 11.31 -12.41
N HIS A 251 5.12 10.54 -13.38
CA HIS A 251 5.88 9.31 -13.14
C HIS A 251 7.30 9.57 -12.59
N ARG A 252 7.74 10.83 -12.61
CA ARG A 252 8.98 11.33 -11.99
C ARG A 252 8.75 12.16 -10.74
N ALA A 253 7.48 12.34 -10.34
CA ALA A 253 7.12 13.08 -9.14
C ALA A 253 7.73 12.48 -7.87
N ASP A 254 7.85 13.30 -6.84
CA ASP A 254 8.25 12.89 -5.50
C ASP A 254 7.36 13.54 -4.44
N LEU A 255 7.34 12.94 -3.26
CA LEU A 255 6.84 13.52 -2.03
C LEU A 255 8.05 13.67 -1.09
N ALA A 256 8.72 14.81 -1.12
CA ALA A 256 9.86 15.05 -0.28
C ALA A 256 9.41 15.23 1.18
N LEU A 257 10.08 14.53 2.09
CA LEU A 257 9.94 14.71 3.52
C LEU A 257 11.10 15.59 4.00
N VAL A 258 10.78 16.74 4.57
CA VAL A 258 11.76 17.78 4.94
C VAL A 258 11.59 18.13 6.39
N CYS A 259 12.69 18.20 7.15
CA CYS A 259 12.74 18.72 8.52
C CYS A 259 13.49 20.05 8.50
N GLY A 260 12.77 21.15 8.74
CA GLY A 260 13.32 22.48 8.55
C GLY A 260 13.76 22.70 7.10
N SER A 261 15.07 22.92 6.86
CA SER A 261 15.64 23.10 5.51
C SER A 261 16.32 21.85 4.95
N ALA A 262 16.34 20.73 5.68
CA ALA A 262 17.09 19.53 5.31
C ALA A 262 16.16 18.34 5.01
N PRO A 263 16.55 17.43 4.11
CA PRO A 263 15.81 16.19 3.89
C PRO A 263 15.66 15.40 5.20
N ALA A 264 14.47 14.91 5.51
CA ALA A 264 14.18 14.19 6.76
C ALA A 264 15.13 12.99 6.99
N ARG A 265 15.53 12.30 5.91
CA ARG A 265 16.49 11.20 5.96
C ARG A 265 17.87 11.57 6.52
N ALA A 266 18.26 12.83 6.44
CA ALA A 266 19.56 13.32 6.93
C ALA A 266 19.49 13.77 8.39
N VAL A 267 18.31 14.07 8.91
CA VAL A 267 18.08 14.63 10.25
C VAL A 267 17.57 13.56 11.21
N LEU A 268 16.64 12.72 10.75
CA LEU A 268 15.96 11.74 11.60
C LEU A 268 16.81 10.48 11.81
N SER A 269 16.89 10.02 13.05
CA SER A 269 17.40 8.71 13.40
C SER A 269 16.53 7.60 12.76
N ARG A 270 17.07 6.39 12.63
CA ARG A 270 16.30 5.25 12.10
C ARG A 270 15.04 4.94 12.89
N GLY A 271 15.07 5.15 14.21
CA GLY A 271 13.90 5.01 15.08
C GLY A 271 12.82 6.02 14.73
N GLU A 272 13.17 7.30 14.59
CA GLU A 272 12.25 8.37 14.20
C GLU A 272 11.71 8.18 12.79
N GLN A 273 12.52 7.70 11.85
CA GLN A 273 12.06 7.35 10.49
C GLN A 273 11.02 6.22 10.50
N LYS A 274 11.20 5.22 11.36
CA LYS A 274 10.23 4.13 11.53
C LYS A 274 8.93 4.64 12.18
N ILE A 275 9.03 5.47 13.21
CA ILE A 275 7.86 6.12 13.83
C ILE A 275 7.10 6.95 12.80
N LEU A 276 7.82 7.73 12.00
CA LEU A 276 7.24 8.55 10.94
C LEU A 276 6.57 7.69 9.85
N ALA A 277 7.19 6.58 9.48
CA ALA A 277 6.59 5.62 8.55
C ALA A 277 5.42 4.85 9.17
N ALA A 278 5.13 5.06 10.46
CA ALA A 278 4.13 4.34 11.25
C ALA A 278 4.36 2.83 11.26
N ASP A 279 5.63 2.41 11.40
CA ASP A 279 5.97 0.99 11.39
C ASP A 279 5.69 0.36 12.76
N LEU A 280 4.66 -0.46 12.80
CA LEU A 280 4.29 -1.28 13.96
C LEU A 280 5.08 -2.58 14.04
N ALA A 281 5.91 -2.88 13.03
CA ALA A 281 6.51 -4.20 12.94
C ALA A 281 7.81 -4.32 13.73
N SER A 282 7.85 -5.26 14.58
CA SER A 282 8.92 -6.14 15.04
C SER A 282 10.27 -5.58 15.56
N GLU A 283 10.65 -4.32 15.43
CA GLU A 283 11.96 -3.79 15.84
C GLU A 283 11.89 -2.59 16.81
N PHE A 284 10.73 -2.24 17.33
CA PHE A 284 10.58 -1.26 18.40
C PHE A 284 10.86 -1.89 19.75
N ASP A 285 11.44 -1.11 20.64
CA ASP A 285 11.38 -1.41 22.07
C ASP A 285 9.92 -1.38 22.56
N ASP A 286 9.66 -1.98 23.72
CA ASP A 286 8.30 -2.14 24.25
C ASP A 286 7.56 -0.81 24.41
N LEU A 287 8.27 0.29 24.63
CA LEU A 287 7.68 1.62 24.81
C LEU A 287 7.18 2.23 23.48
N HIS A 288 7.96 2.13 22.42
CA HIS A 288 7.59 2.60 21.10
C HIS A 288 6.47 1.75 20.50
N TYR A 289 6.54 0.43 20.67
CA TYR A 289 5.46 -0.48 20.26
C TYR A 289 4.12 -0.10 20.88
N ALA A 290 4.08 0.15 22.19
CA ALA A 290 2.86 0.52 22.88
C ALA A 290 2.24 1.82 22.33
N ARG A 291 3.05 2.86 22.06
CA ARG A 291 2.60 4.14 21.52
C ARG A 291 2.01 4.00 20.12
N VAL A 292 2.65 3.25 19.24
CA VAL A 292 2.19 3.06 17.87
C VAL A 292 0.91 2.21 17.85
N LEU A 293 0.84 1.19 18.69
CA LEU A 293 -0.37 0.38 18.86
C LEU A 293 -1.55 1.22 19.36
N GLU A 294 -1.34 2.03 20.39
CA GLU A 294 -2.34 2.96 20.92
C GLU A 294 -2.89 3.89 19.82
N ARG A 295 -2.00 4.43 18.99
CA ARG A 295 -2.37 5.30 17.87
C ARG A 295 -3.17 4.55 16.80
N ALA A 296 -2.76 3.34 16.44
CA ALA A 296 -3.49 2.53 15.48
C ALA A 296 -4.90 2.22 16.00
N LEU A 297 -5.03 1.88 17.26
CA LEU A 297 -6.32 1.64 17.91
C LEU A 297 -7.20 2.90 17.96
N ALA A 298 -6.62 4.07 18.20
CA ALA A 298 -7.33 5.35 18.22
C ALA A 298 -7.94 5.74 16.85
N THR A 299 -7.51 5.12 15.74
CA THR A 299 -8.14 5.32 14.42
C THR A 299 -9.49 4.63 14.28
N GLY A 300 -9.88 3.75 15.21
CA GLY A 300 -11.06 2.89 15.10
C GLY A 300 -10.94 1.78 14.05
N ALA A 301 -9.73 1.56 13.50
CA ALA A 301 -9.47 0.45 12.57
C ALA A 301 -9.29 -0.87 13.31
N GLN A 302 -9.62 -1.99 12.65
CA GLN A 302 -9.24 -3.31 13.14
C GLN A 302 -7.73 -3.51 12.95
N VAL A 303 -7.02 -3.80 14.03
CA VAL A 303 -5.56 -3.93 14.05
C VAL A 303 -5.14 -5.39 14.12
N TRP A 304 -4.19 -5.78 13.28
CA TRP A 304 -3.60 -7.12 13.22
C TRP A 304 -2.10 -7.01 13.40
N VAL A 305 -1.57 -7.68 14.42
CA VAL A 305 -0.15 -7.60 14.78
C VAL A 305 0.45 -8.99 14.86
N SER A 306 1.65 -9.16 14.33
CA SER A 306 2.40 -10.40 14.44
C SER A 306 3.74 -10.20 15.15
N GLY A 307 4.08 -11.10 16.06
CA GLY A 307 5.33 -11.07 16.81
C GLY A 307 5.86 -12.45 17.12
N THR A 308 7.12 -12.52 17.56
CA THR A 308 7.74 -13.79 18.00
C THR A 308 7.43 -14.09 19.46
N ARG A 309 7.20 -13.06 20.28
CA ARG A 309 6.87 -13.19 21.69
C ARG A 309 5.36 -13.12 21.91
N LYS A 310 4.88 -13.77 22.95
CA LYS A 310 3.52 -13.61 23.42
C LYS A 310 3.42 -12.19 24.01
N PRO A 311 2.60 -11.30 23.42
CA PRO A 311 2.41 -9.97 23.98
C PRO A 311 1.67 -10.04 25.29
N ALA A 312 1.79 -9.02 26.14
CA ALA A 312 0.94 -8.85 27.30
C ALA A 312 -0.53 -8.81 26.84
N ALA A 313 -1.44 -9.41 27.61
CA ALA A 313 -2.85 -9.36 27.31
C ALA A 313 -3.32 -7.89 27.30
N ALA A 314 -3.92 -7.47 26.20
CA ALA A 314 -4.57 -6.16 26.07
C ALA A 314 -6.09 -6.36 26.24
N PRO A 315 -6.81 -5.43 26.85
CA PRO A 315 -8.27 -5.45 26.84
C PRO A 315 -8.78 -5.41 25.37
N ASP A 316 -9.92 -6.02 25.12
CA ASP A 316 -10.57 -6.07 23.79
C ASP A 316 -9.69 -6.61 22.66
N CYS A 317 -9.00 -7.73 22.87
CA CYS A 317 -8.20 -8.39 21.85
C CYS A 317 -8.50 -9.88 21.73
N ALA A 318 -8.23 -10.42 20.52
CA ALA A 318 -8.05 -11.86 20.35
C ALA A 318 -6.57 -12.17 20.21
N MET A 319 -6.13 -13.23 20.87
CA MET A 319 -4.76 -13.71 20.80
C MET A 319 -4.73 -15.09 20.13
N PHE A 320 -3.84 -15.24 19.16
CA PHE A 320 -3.68 -16.46 18.37
C PHE A 320 -2.24 -16.98 18.47
N HIS A 321 -2.10 -18.26 18.77
CA HIS A 321 -0.83 -18.97 18.63
C HIS A 321 -0.71 -19.56 17.23
N VAL A 322 0.42 -19.30 16.58
CA VAL A 322 0.70 -19.80 15.23
C VAL A 322 1.88 -20.76 15.29
N GLU A 323 1.65 -22.01 14.86
CA GLU A 323 2.67 -23.04 14.84
C GLU A 323 2.51 -23.92 13.59
N GLN A 324 3.60 -24.07 12.81
CA GLN A 324 3.65 -24.93 11.62
C GLN A 324 2.45 -24.75 10.66
N GLY A 325 2.03 -23.49 10.41
CA GLY A 325 0.91 -23.18 9.53
C GLY A 325 -0.47 -23.41 10.13
N ARG A 326 -0.56 -23.76 11.40
CA ARG A 326 -1.82 -23.87 12.15
C ARG A 326 -2.01 -22.66 13.04
N VAL A 327 -3.25 -22.25 13.21
CA VAL A 327 -3.61 -21.06 14.03
C VAL A 327 -4.64 -21.50 15.05
N ALA A 328 -4.34 -21.30 16.32
CA ALA A 328 -5.22 -21.60 17.43
C ALA A 328 -5.51 -20.32 18.23
N LYS A 329 -6.78 -20.05 18.52
CA LYS A 329 -7.17 -18.96 19.42
C LYS A 329 -6.79 -19.33 20.84
N VAL A 330 -6.12 -18.44 21.55
CA VAL A 330 -5.63 -18.66 22.92
C VAL A 330 -6.48 -17.87 23.92
N VAL A 331 -7.02 -16.71 23.53
CA VAL A 331 -7.91 -15.85 24.33
C VAL A 331 -8.94 -15.21 23.42
#